data_f43dd57fd364ee7caae9ea0f8156f257
#
_entry.id   f43dd57fd364ee7caae9ea0f8156f257
#
_cell.length_a   1.000
_cell.length_b   1.000
_cell.length_c   1.000
_cell.angle_alpha   90.00
_cell.angle_beta   90.00
_cell.angle_gamma   90.00
#
_symmetry.space_group_name_H-M   'P 1'
#
loop_
_entity.id
_entity.type
_entity.pdbx_description
1 polymer ?
#
loop_
_entity_poly.entity_id
_entity_poly.type
_entity_poly.pdbx_seq_one_letter_code
_entity_poly.pdbx_strand_id
1 'polypeptide(L)'
;IINSRAFWIYPQNFSLTLKNQDHELKSFKANDELTFLIKEKVIRKLPKIGLDEASHDYPLNEKELERLKVLNLSHQRINLNLYDPNYEAKFDQSSKDANKLGINLEVALFLSNDAESELMAFLELLEKIKPPILTWLIFHKEEITTSKKWILLARKYLQKYDRNIKIGSGTNVLFTDLNRSTASFEDMDLVCYSINPQVHAFDNLSLIETLSAQPETVKSARQFSNNKFIAVSPITLKMRFNPFATSTETELK
;
A
#
# COMPACT_ATOMS: atom_id res chain seq x y z
N ILE A 1 -32.74 -26.14 12.13
CA ILE A 1 -33.17 -25.42 10.92
C ILE A 1 -31.91 -24.85 10.31
N ILE A 2 -31.40 -25.54 9.29
CA ILE A 2 -30.18 -25.17 8.56
C ILE A 2 -30.60 -24.18 7.50
N ASN A 3 -30.13 -22.94 7.63
CA ASN A 3 -30.38 -21.90 6.65
C ASN A 3 -29.40 -22.08 5.49
N SER A 4 -29.85 -22.74 4.41
CA SER A 4 -29.06 -22.88 3.17
C SER A 4 -28.98 -21.53 2.45
N ARG A 5 -27.83 -20.88 2.51
CA ARG A 5 -27.51 -19.78 1.60
C ARG A 5 -27.44 -20.36 0.18
N ALA A 6 -28.38 -19.99 -0.66
CA ALA A 6 -28.33 -20.31 -2.08
C ALA A 6 -27.10 -19.63 -2.71
N PHE A 7 -26.14 -20.45 -3.14
CA PHE A 7 -25.07 -19.99 -4.02
C PHE A 7 -25.67 -19.81 -5.42
N TRP A 8 -25.74 -18.58 -5.90
CA TRP A 8 -26.07 -18.31 -7.29
C TRP A 8 -24.86 -18.67 -8.14
N ILE A 9 -24.91 -19.81 -8.81
CA ILE A 9 -23.93 -20.18 -9.84
C ILE A 9 -24.43 -19.51 -11.13
N TYR A 10 -23.72 -18.46 -11.55
CA TYR A 10 -23.90 -17.89 -12.88
C TYR A 10 -23.12 -18.76 -13.87
N PRO A 11 -23.77 -19.47 -14.81
CA PRO A 11 -23.03 -20.17 -15.85
C PRO A 11 -22.40 -19.13 -16.78
N GLN A 12 -21.10 -19.00 -16.69
CA GLN A 12 -20.32 -18.21 -17.65
C GLN A 12 -19.84 -19.12 -18.76
N ASN A 13 -20.37 -18.93 -19.95
CA ASN A 13 -19.87 -19.61 -21.14
C ASN A 13 -18.69 -18.81 -21.70
N PHE A 14 -17.49 -19.31 -21.53
CA PHE A 14 -16.31 -18.78 -22.17
C PHE A 14 -16.08 -19.52 -23.49
N SER A 15 -16.16 -18.82 -24.62
CA SER A 15 -15.67 -19.32 -25.89
C SER A 15 -14.28 -18.77 -26.15
N LEU A 16 -13.25 -19.62 -26.15
CA LEU A 16 -11.91 -19.27 -26.55
C LEU A 16 -11.78 -19.55 -28.05
N THR A 17 -11.83 -18.52 -28.86
CA THR A 17 -11.52 -18.64 -30.29
C THR A 17 -10.04 -18.29 -30.46
N LEU A 18 -9.19 -19.30 -30.67
CA LEU A 18 -7.82 -19.10 -31.16
C LEU A 18 -7.93 -18.57 -32.58
N LYS A 19 -7.81 -17.26 -32.76
CA LYS A 19 -7.48 -16.72 -34.08
C LYS A 19 -6.00 -16.99 -34.29
N ASN A 20 -5.67 -17.85 -35.26
CA ASN A 20 -4.32 -17.95 -35.79
C ASN A 20 -3.92 -16.57 -36.32
N GLN A 21 -3.36 -15.75 -35.47
CA GLN A 21 -2.46 -14.72 -35.90
C GLN A 21 -1.09 -15.38 -35.83
N ASP A 22 -0.48 -15.56 -36.99
CA ASP A 22 0.92 -15.92 -37.12
C ASP A 22 1.79 -14.78 -36.56
N HIS A 23 1.71 -14.58 -35.26
CA HIS A 23 2.76 -13.92 -34.52
C HIS A 23 3.82 -14.99 -34.28
N GLU A 24 4.80 -15.04 -35.20
CA GLU A 24 6.07 -15.63 -34.84
C GLU A 24 6.44 -15.13 -33.45
N LEU A 25 6.39 -16.03 -32.48
CA LEU A 25 7.03 -15.82 -31.20
C LEU A 25 8.52 -15.61 -31.52
N LYS A 26 8.91 -14.34 -31.66
CA LYS A 26 10.33 -14.00 -31.73
C LYS A 26 10.95 -14.51 -30.45
N SER A 27 11.61 -15.66 -30.55
CA SER A 27 12.43 -16.14 -29.45
C SER A 27 13.49 -15.09 -29.20
N PHE A 28 13.43 -14.43 -28.06
CA PHE A 28 14.51 -13.55 -27.61
C PHE A 28 15.77 -14.41 -27.51
N LYS A 29 16.72 -14.18 -28.41
CA LYS A 29 18.06 -14.74 -28.28
C LYS A 29 18.73 -14.03 -27.11
N ALA A 30 19.49 -14.76 -26.32
CA ALA A 30 20.17 -14.24 -25.14
C ALA A 30 21.15 -13.07 -25.39
N ASN A 31 21.32 -12.65 -26.64
CA ASN A 31 22.19 -11.57 -27.10
C ASN A 31 21.43 -10.38 -27.73
N ASP A 32 20.12 -10.31 -27.64
CA ASP A 32 19.40 -9.14 -28.14
C ASP A 32 19.68 -7.93 -27.22
N GLU A 33 20.37 -6.92 -27.76
CA GLU A 33 20.59 -5.65 -27.05
C GLU A 33 19.24 -4.99 -26.73
N LEU A 34 18.98 -4.78 -25.46
CA LEU A 34 17.82 -4.04 -24.99
C LEU A 34 18.03 -2.55 -25.31
N THR A 35 17.36 -2.07 -26.35
CA THR A 35 17.41 -0.65 -26.73
C THR A 35 16.26 0.12 -26.10
N PHE A 36 16.58 1.11 -25.26
CA PHE A 36 15.61 2.04 -24.69
C PHE A 36 15.58 3.33 -25.52
N LEU A 37 14.43 3.65 -26.08
CA LEU A 37 14.21 4.91 -26.81
C LEU A 37 13.56 5.94 -25.88
N ILE A 38 14.31 6.92 -25.45
CA ILE A 38 13.79 8.05 -24.66
C ILE A 38 13.23 9.07 -25.64
N LYS A 39 11.90 9.31 -25.58
CA LYS A 39 11.25 10.34 -26.40
C LYS A 39 11.35 11.69 -25.70
N GLU A 40 11.66 12.75 -26.44
CA GLU A 40 11.80 14.12 -25.90
C GLU A 40 10.47 14.68 -25.35
N LYS A 41 9.34 14.22 -25.88
CA LYS A 41 8.02 14.71 -25.45
C LYS A 41 7.58 14.03 -24.16
N VAL A 42 7.42 14.80 -23.09
CA VAL A 42 6.80 14.34 -21.85
C VAL A 42 5.33 14.00 -22.10
N ILE A 43 4.97 12.73 -21.92
CA ILE A 43 3.62 12.22 -22.17
C ILE A 43 2.76 12.33 -20.90
N ARG A 44 3.33 12.04 -19.74
CA ARG A 44 2.63 12.04 -18.44
C ARG A 44 3.59 12.37 -17.31
N LYS A 45 3.03 12.94 -16.23
CA LYS A 45 3.73 13.05 -14.96
C LYS A 45 3.69 11.69 -14.25
N LEU A 46 4.83 11.24 -13.75
CA LEU A 46 4.90 10.03 -12.92
C LEU A 46 4.12 10.25 -11.60
N PRO A 47 3.54 9.19 -11.05
CA PRO A 47 2.99 9.23 -9.70
C PRO A 47 4.10 9.52 -8.69
N LYS A 48 3.71 9.91 -7.47
CA LYS A 48 4.66 10.02 -6.36
C LYS A 48 5.17 8.61 -6.03
N ILE A 49 6.49 8.49 -5.89
CA ILE A 49 7.16 7.22 -5.56
C ILE A 49 7.81 7.38 -4.19
N GLY A 50 7.61 6.39 -3.33
CA GLY A 50 8.23 6.27 -2.03
C GLY A 50 8.83 4.89 -1.82
N LEU A 51 9.56 4.74 -0.72
CA LEU A 51 10.00 3.44 -0.21
C LEU A 51 9.38 3.18 1.16
N ASP A 52 9.24 1.90 1.50
CA ASP A 52 8.91 1.49 2.87
C ASP A 52 10.11 1.73 3.79
N GLU A 53 9.87 1.75 5.08
CA GLU A 53 10.95 1.85 6.08
C GLU A 53 11.92 0.68 5.93
N ALA A 54 13.16 0.90 6.38
CA ALA A 54 14.18 -0.15 6.37
C ALA A 54 13.75 -1.32 7.27
N SER A 55 14.09 -2.54 6.87
CA SER A 55 13.78 -3.76 7.62
C SER A 55 14.69 -4.00 8.84
N HIS A 56 15.65 -3.12 9.09
CA HIS A 56 16.51 -3.16 10.26
C HIS A 56 16.09 -2.15 11.34
N ASP A 57 16.40 -2.44 12.60
CA ASP A 57 15.95 -1.65 13.76
C ASP A 57 16.91 -0.53 14.18
N TYR A 58 17.90 -0.19 13.36
CA TYR A 58 18.83 0.90 13.64
C TYR A 58 18.65 2.09 12.69
N PRO A 59 19.03 3.33 13.12
CA PRO A 59 18.92 4.52 12.27
C PRO A 59 19.72 4.41 10.99
N LEU A 60 19.25 5.05 9.92
CA LEU A 60 19.98 5.13 8.65
C LEU A 60 21.35 5.79 8.85
N ASN A 61 22.41 5.14 8.38
CA ASN A 61 23.75 5.72 8.37
C ASN A 61 23.92 6.71 7.21
N GLU A 62 25.00 7.48 7.22
CA GLU A 62 25.26 8.53 6.22
C GLU A 62 25.28 8.00 4.78
N LYS A 63 25.88 6.82 4.56
CA LYS A 63 25.97 6.20 3.24
C LYS A 63 24.61 5.74 2.72
N GLU A 64 23.73 5.26 3.60
CA GLU A 64 22.35 4.92 3.26
C GLU A 64 21.55 6.17 2.92
N LEU A 65 21.69 7.23 3.72
CA LEU A 65 21.04 8.52 3.46
C LEU A 65 21.48 9.12 2.12
N GLU A 66 22.76 9.09 1.79
CA GLU A 66 23.27 9.57 0.49
C GLU A 66 22.68 8.78 -0.67
N ARG A 67 22.62 7.45 -0.57
CA ARG A 67 22.03 6.58 -1.60
C ARG A 67 20.55 6.83 -1.79
N LEU A 68 19.81 7.02 -0.70
CA LEU A 68 18.37 7.28 -0.76
C LEU A 68 18.07 8.66 -1.36
N LYS A 69 18.90 9.69 -1.08
CA LYS A 69 18.75 11.02 -1.67
C LYS A 69 18.83 11.02 -3.20
N VAL A 70 19.71 10.19 -3.77
CA VAL A 70 19.85 10.07 -5.24
C VAL A 70 18.59 9.52 -5.91
N LEU A 71 17.75 8.75 -5.19
CA LEU A 71 16.53 8.18 -5.74
C LEU A 71 15.41 9.21 -5.97
N ASN A 72 15.56 10.43 -5.46
CA ASN A 72 14.57 11.50 -5.60
C ASN A 72 13.14 11.07 -5.18
N LEU A 73 13.04 10.40 -4.04
CA LEU A 73 11.79 9.90 -3.48
C LEU A 73 10.91 11.07 -3.01
N SER A 74 9.60 10.90 -3.08
CA SER A 74 8.64 11.87 -2.54
C SER A 74 8.30 11.63 -1.07
N HIS A 75 8.40 10.37 -0.63
CA HIS A 75 8.03 9.99 0.73
C HIS A 75 8.69 8.66 1.14
N GLN A 76 8.70 8.44 2.43
CA GLN A 76 8.95 7.14 3.06
C GLN A 76 7.65 6.66 3.70
N ARG A 77 7.26 5.41 3.46
CA ARG A 77 6.18 4.77 4.19
C ARG A 77 6.71 4.23 5.51
N ILE A 78 5.91 4.41 6.56
CA ILE A 78 6.15 3.80 7.87
C ILE A 78 4.89 3.12 8.37
N ASN A 79 5.06 2.03 9.12
CA ASN A 79 3.94 1.32 9.75
C ASN A 79 4.00 1.57 11.27
N LEU A 80 2.98 2.25 11.81
CA LEU A 80 2.87 2.57 13.24
C LEU A 80 1.68 1.85 13.86
N ASN A 81 1.97 0.94 14.76
CA ASN A 81 0.97 0.28 15.58
C ASN A 81 0.80 1.07 16.88
N LEU A 82 -0.25 1.88 17.02
CA LEU A 82 -0.41 2.75 18.20
C LEU A 82 -0.57 1.98 19.51
N TYR A 83 -0.86 0.71 19.44
CA TYR A 83 -0.92 -0.22 20.59
C TYR A 83 0.44 -0.87 20.93
N ASP A 84 1.51 -0.59 20.16
CA ASP A 84 2.87 -1.03 20.47
C ASP A 84 3.54 0.01 21.38
N PRO A 85 4.08 -0.36 22.53
CA PRO A 85 4.72 0.60 23.44
C PRO A 85 5.94 1.32 22.84
N ASN A 86 6.51 0.80 21.77
CA ASN A 86 7.70 1.37 21.11
C ASN A 86 7.36 2.32 19.96
N TYR A 87 6.06 2.55 19.65
CA TYR A 87 5.69 3.34 18.47
C TYR A 87 6.23 4.78 18.50
N GLU A 88 6.36 5.39 19.68
CA GLU A 88 6.87 6.75 19.82
C GLU A 88 8.33 6.87 19.37
N ALA A 89 9.19 5.96 19.85
CA ALA A 89 10.60 5.94 19.48
C ALA A 89 10.79 5.68 17.97
N LYS A 90 10.01 4.76 17.42
CA LYS A 90 9.98 4.45 16.00
C LYS A 90 9.56 5.67 15.17
N PHE A 91 8.51 6.36 15.58
CA PHE A 91 8.00 7.54 14.88
C PHE A 91 8.97 8.71 14.93
N ASP A 92 9.60 8.96 16.08
CA ASP A 92 10.62 10.00 16.24
C ASP A 92 11.82 9.73 15.32
N GLN A 93 12.31 8.48 15.28
CA GLN A 93 13.42 8.10 14.41
C GLN A 93 13.08 8.27 12.93
N SER A 94 11.91 7.76 12.49
CA SER A 94 11.46 7.90 11.10
C SER A 94 11.27 9.36 10.69
N SER A 95 10.80 10.20 11.61
CA SER A 95 10.65 11.64 11.39
C SER A 95 12.00 12.34 11.20
N LYS A 96 13.00 11.95 12.00
CA LYS A 96 14.38 12.45 11.85
C LYS A 96 15.01 12.05 10.51
N ASP A 97 14.81 10.79 10.10
CA ASP A 97 15.36 10.29 8.84
C ASP A 97 14.67 10.94 7.63
N ALA A 98 13.35 11.12 7.66
CA ALA A 98 12.62 11.84 6.63
C ALA A 98 13.09 13.29 6.49
N ASN A 99 13.31 13.99 7.60
CA ASN A 99 13.85 15.35 7.59
C ASN A 99 15.27 15.41 7.00
N LYS A 100 16.17 14.48 7.36
CA LYS A 100 17.52 14.40 6.77
C LYS A 100 17.50 14.11 5.27
N LEU A 101 16.54 13.31 4.81
CA LEU A 101 16.33 12.99 3.41
C LEU A 101 15.63 14.12 2.63
N GLY A 102 14.95 15.06 3.30
CA GLY A 102 14.14 16.10 2.69
C GLY A 102 12.86 15.56 2.03
N ILE A 103 12.31 14.47 2.55
CA ILE A 103 11.10 13.81 2.06
C ILE A 103 10.01 13.81 3.13
N ASN A 104 8.78 13.43 2.74
CA ASN A 104 7.65 13.32 3.65
C ASN A 104 7.44 11.88 4.13
N LEU A 105 6.55 11.70 5.12
CA LEU A 105 6.11 10.40 5.60
C LEU A 105 4.71 10.05 5.07
N GLU A 106 4.54 8.86 4.53
CA GLU A 106 3.26 8.18 4.38
C GLU A 106 3.10 7.27 5.60
N VAL A 107 2.20 7.62 6.52
CA VAL A 107 2.05 6.90 7.78
C VAL A 107 0.89 5.93 7.71
N ALA A 108 1.18 4.62 7.69
CA ALA A 108 0.21 3.56 7.88
C ALA A 108 -0.04 3.37 9.38
N LEU A 109 -1.14 3.91 9.85
CA LEU A 109 -1.52 3.98 11.27
C LEU A 109 -2.48 2.85 11.61
N PHE A 110 -2.05 1.93 12.46
CA PHE A 110 -2.83 0.79 12.90
C PHE A 110 -3.42 1.07 14.28
N LEU A 111 -4.74 1.04 14.35
CA LEU A 111 -5.54 1.28 15.55
C LEU A 111 -5.99 -0.04 16.17
N SER A 112 -6.20 -0.02 17.49
CA SER A 112 -6.88 -1.09 18.20
C SER A 112 -8.31 -0.69 18.59
N ASN A 113 -8.96 -1.50 19.42
CA ASN A 113 -10.26 -1.16 19.96
C ASN A 113 -10.22 0.04 20.93
N ASP A 114 -9.03 0.41 21.45
CA ASP A 114 -8.79 1.58 22.30
C ASP A 114 -8.37 2.82 21.48
N ALA A 115 -8.72 2.85 20.21
CA ALA A 115 -8.29 3.85 19.23
C ALA A 115 -8.47 5.31 19.67
N GLU A 116 -9.47 5.63 20.49
CA GLU A 116 -9.69 7.00 20.95
C GLU A 116 -8.56 7.48 21.87
N SER A 117 -8.17 6.67 22.85
CA SER A 117 -7.05 6.97 23.74
C SER A 117 -5.71 6.95 23.00
N GLU A 118 -5.52 5.99 22.09
CA GLU A 118 -4.34 5.90 21.22
C GLU A 118 -4.16 7.18 20.37
N LEU A 119 -5.22 7.65 19.73
CA LEU A 119 -5.20 8.85 18.90
C LEU A 119 -5.01 10.15 19.72
N MET A 120 -5.50 10.19 20.96
CA MET A 120 -5.25 11.32 21.86
C MET A 120 -3.78 11.42 22.22
N ALA A 121 -3.17 10.33 22.66
CA ALA A 121 -1.73 10.28 22.98
C ALA A 121 -0.87 10.57 21.74
N PHE A 122 -1.27 10.02 20.58
CA PHE A 122 -0.56 10.26 19.32
C PHE A 122 -0.63 11.74 18.88
N LEU A 123 -1.75 12.42 19.13
CA LEU A 123 -1.86 13.85 18.83
C LEU A 123 -0.87 14.70 19.64
N GLU A 124 -0.68 14.39 20.92
CA GLU A 124 0.33 15.05 21.77
C GLU A 124 1.74 14.83 21.22
N LEU A 125 2.04 13.62 20.76
CA LEU A 125 3.32 13.28 20.14
C LEU A 125 3.53 14.05 18.81
N LEU A 126 2.50 14.20 17.98
CA LEU A 126 2.55 14.97 16.73
C LEU A 126 2.92 16.43 16.99
N GLU A 127 2.32 17.06 18.00
CA GLU A 127 2.63 18.46 18.38
C GLU A 127 4.08 18.62 18.88
N LYS A 128 4.62 17.60 19.52
CA LYS A 128 6.01 17.58 20.00
C LYS A 128 7.01 17.38 18.87
N ILE A 129 6.79 16.42 17.97
CA ILE A 129 7.76 16.02 16.94
C ILE A 129 7.64 16.91 15.69
N LYS A 130 6.42 17.30 15.31
CA LYS A 130 6.10 18.06 14.07
C LYS A 130 6.67 17.40 12.81
N PRO A 131 6.30 16.14 12.54
CA PRO A 131 6.84 15.36 11.44
C PRO A 131 6.39 15.88 10.07
N PRO A 132 7.17 15.65 9.00
CA PRO A 132 6.79 16.02 7.63
C PRO A 132 5.82 14.98 7.04
N ILE A 133 4.53 15.11 7.29
CA ILE A 133 3.52 14.13 6.84
C ILE A 133 2.99 14.45 5.45
N LEU A 134 2.96 13.44 4.58
CA LEU A 134 2.31 13.47 3.27
C LEU A 134 0.84 13.05 3.35
N THR A 135 0.59 11.93 4.02
CA THR A 135 -0.74 11.32 4.12
C THR A 135 -0.82 10.33 5.29
N TRP A 136 -2.03 10.15 5.79
CA TRP A 136 -2.37 9.13 6.77
C TRP A 136 -3.08 7.97 6.07
N LEU A 137 -2.68 6.74 6.33
CA LEU A 137 -3.38 5.53 5.92
C LEU A 137 -3.88 4.82 7.18
N ILE A 138 -5.19 4.79 7.36
CA ILE A 138 -5.81 4.29 8.60
C ILE A 138 -6.19 2.83 8.43
N PHE A 139 -5.71 2.00 9.35
CA PHE A 139 -6.02 0.58 9.43
C PHE A 139 -6.43 0.21 10.85
N HIS A 140 -7.12 -0.92 10.99
CA HIS A 140 -7.48 -1.50 12.27
C HIS A 140 -6.89 -2.90 12.39
N LYS A 141 -6.31 -3.26 13.52
CA LYS A 141 -5.56 -4.51 13.71
C LYS A 141 -6.40 -5.79 13.48
N GLU A 142 -7.72 -5.70 13.66
CA GLU A 142 -8.63 -6.84 13.54
C GLU A 142 -9.47 -6.82 12.26
N GLU A 143 -9.29 -5.82 11.39
CA GLU A 143 -10.10 -5.67 10.18
C GLU A 143 -9.22 -5.78 8.92
N ILE A 144 -9.62 -6.63 7.98
CA ILE A 144 -8.96 -6.76 6.67
C ILE A 144 -9.17 -5.48 5.86
N THR A 145 -10.39 -4.94 5.88
CA THR A 145 -10.74 -3.66 5.29
C THR A 145 -11.30 -2.77 6.38
N THR A 146 -10.70 -1.61 6.55
CA THR A 146 -11.00 -0.72 7.66
C THR A 146 -12.42 -0.15 7.57
N SER A 147 -13.20 -0.31 8.61
CA SER A 147 -14.56 0.20 8.68
C SER A 147 -14.60 1.73 8.87
N LYS A 148 -15.68 2.33 8.40
CA LYS A 148 -15.95 3.77 8.45
C LYS A 148 -15.73 4.39 9.83
N LYS A 149 -16.13 3.69 10.91
CA LYS A 149 -16.02 4.22 12.29
C LYS A 149 -14.59 4.63 12.65
N TRP A 150 -13.60 3.82 12.26
CA TRP A 150 -12.19 4.09 12.55
C TRP A 150 -11.63 5.26 11.72
N ILE A 151 -12.07 5.35 10.47
CA ILE A 151 -11.68 6.44 9.58
C ILE A 151 -12.20 7.78 10.11
N LEU A 152 -13.46 7.84 10.52
CA LEU A 152 -14.06 9.03 11.09
C LEU A 152 -13.43 9.41 12.43
N LEU A 153 -13.12 8.41 13.27
CA LEU A 153 -12.43 8.65 14.53
C LEU A 153 -11.03 9.23 14.31
N ALA A 154 -10.25 8.61 13.44
CA ALA A 154 -8.93 9.12 13.08
C ALA A 154 -9.01 10.55 12.50
N ARG A 155 -9.97 10.83 11.62
CA ARG A 155 -10.19 12.15 11.06
C ARG A 155 -10.48 13.19 12.14
N LYS A 156 -11.34 12.87 13.13
CA LYS A 156 -11.67 13.74 14.27
C LYS A 156 -10.41 14.23 15.01
N TYR A 157 -9.41 13.36 15.16
CA TYR A 157 -8.17 13.68 15.90
C TYR A 157 -7.09 14.26 14.99
N LEU A 158 -6.77 13.62 13.88
CA LEU A 158 -5.66 14.01 13.01
C LEU A 158 -5.87 15.37 12.32
N GLN A 159 -7.12 15.75 12.04
CA GLN A 159 -7.44 17.09 11.51
C GLN A 159 -7.23 18.23 12.52
N LYS A 160 -7.07 17.93 13.81
CA LYS A 160 -6.65 18.94 14.78
C LYS A 160 -5.20 19.34 14.60
N TYR A 161 -4.37 18.40 14.17
CA TYR A 161 -2.97 18.65 13.85
C TYR A 161 -2.81 19.42 12.54
N ASP A 162 -3.31 18.88 11.43
CA ASP A 162 -3.36 19.57 10.14
C ASP A 162 -4.53 19.07 9.28
N ARG A 163 -5.41 19.99 8.90
CA ARG A 163 -6.61 19.70 8.08
C ARG A 163 -6.30 19.42 6.62
N ASN A 164 -5.12 19.82 6.13
CA ASN A 164 -4.73 19.68 4.73
C ASN A 164 -4.15 18.30 4.43
N ILE A 165 -3.70 17.56 5.44
CA ILE A 165 -3.14 16.22 5.27
C ILE A 165 -4.29 15.26 4.92
N LYS A 166 -4.12 14.58 3.80
CA LYS A 166 -5.11 13.61 3.32
C LYS A 166 -5.16 12.37 4.21
N ILE A 167 -6.38 11.88 4.42
CA ILE A 167 -6.64 10.66 5.17
C ILE A 167 -7.18 9.61 4.20
N GLY A 168 -6.44 8.53 4.05
CA GLY A 168 -6.77 7.38 3.24
C GLY A 168 -7.04 6.15 4.10
N SER A 169 -7.63 5.17 3.46
CA SER A 169 -7.83 3.84 4.03
C SER A 169 -8.17 2.85 2.91
N GLY A 170 -8.60 1.68 3.28
CA GLY A 170 -8.95 0.57 2.41
C GLY A 170 -8.48 -0.72 3.05
N THR A 171 -7.44 -1.31 2.49
CA THR A 171 -6.84 -2.52 3.08
C THR A 171 -5.32 -2.44 3.11
N ASN A 172 -4.71 -3.00 4.14
CA ASN A 172 -3.25 -3.23 4.18
C ASN A 172 -2.86 -4.56 3.50
N VAL A 173 -3.84 -5.25 2.93
CA VAL A 173 -3.70 -6.52 2.20
C VAL A 173 -3.83 -6.27 0.71
N LEU A 174 -4.25 -7.26 -0.06
CA LEU A 174 -4.24 -7.22 -1.51
C LEU A 174 -5.50 -6.56 -2.09
N PHE A 175 -5.41 -6.17 -3.37
CA PHE A 175 -6.53 -5.63 -4.13
C PHE A 175 -7.79 -6.52 -4.08
N THR A 176 -7.64 -7.85 -4.08
CA THR A 176 -8.76 -8.79 -4.03
C THR A 176 -9.60 -8.63 -2.77
N ASP A 177 -8.98 -8.31 -1.64
CA ASP A 177 -9.66 -8.11 -0.37
C ASP A 177 -10.43 -6.78 -0.39
N LEU A 178 -9.83 -5.74 -0.94
CA LEU A 178 -10.51 -4.46 -1.17
C LEU A 178 -11.72 -4.62 -2.09
N ASN A 179 -11.56 -5.31 -3.21
CA ASN A 179 -12.60 -5.51 -4.22
C ASN A 179 -13.78 -6.36 -3.72
N ARG A 180 -13.55 -7.25 -2.77
CA ARG A 180 -14.59 -8.07 -2.14
C ARG A 180 -15.27 -7.38 -0.96
N SER A 181 -14.71 -6.28 -0.49
CA SER A 181 -15.25 -5.56 0.65
C SER A 181 -16.52 -4.79 0.29
N THR A 182 -17.35 -4.56 1.30
CA THR A 182 -18.52 -3.67 1.22
C THR A 182 -18.21 -2.29 1.79
N ALA A 183 -16.95 -1.92 1.87
CA ALA A 183 -16.52 -0.66 2.46
C ALA A 183 -17.05 0.54 1.68
N SER A 184 -17.52 1.55 2.40
CA SER A 184 -17.79 2.87 1.82
C SER A 184 -16.49 3.66 1.71
N PHE A 185 -16.25 4.25 0.55
CA PHE A 185 -15.07 5.08 0.30
C PHE A 185 -15.35 6.58 0.45
N GLU A 186 -16.56 6.98 0.85
CA GLU A 186 -16.98 8.39 0.89
C GLU A 186 -16.18 9.22 1.88
N ASP A 187 -15.89 8.66 3.04
CA ASP A 187 -15.27 9.36 4.17
C ASP A 187 -13.72 9.39 4.12
N MET A 188 -13.11 8.93 3.04
CA MET A 188 -11.66 8.96 2.83
C MET A 188 -11.27 9.80 1.61
N ASP A 189 -10.08 10.39 1.65
CA ASP A 189 -9.56 11.23 0.57
C ASP A 189 -8.84 10.42 -0.52
N LEU A 190 -8.37 9.23 -0.15
CA LEU A 190 -7.73 8.27 -1.05
C LEU A 190 -8.00 6.83 -0.60
N VAL A 191 -7.90 5.90 -1.54
CA VAL A 191 -8.07 4.46 -1.29
C VAL A 191 -6.72 3.76 -1.40
N CYS A 192 -6.43 2.88 -0.45
CA CYS A 192 -5.16 2.17 -0.35
C CYS A 192 -5.35 0.65 -0.43
N TYR A 193 -4.43 -0.01 -1.12
CA TYR A 193 -4.24 -1.46 -1.08
C TYR A 193 -2.78 -1.80 -1.45
N SER A 194 -2.33 -3.00 -1.09
CA SER A 194 -0.98 -3.46 -1.44
C SER A 194 -0.96 -4.36 -2.68
N ILE A 195 0.21 -4.45 -3.30
CA ILE A 195 0.46 -5.38 -4.41
C ILE A 195 1.64 -6.29 -4.08
N ASN A 196 1.43 -7.58 -4.38
CA ASN A 196 2.46 -8.59 -4.34
C ASN A 196 2.23 -9.55 -5.53
N PRO A 197 3.17 -9.69 -6.47
CA PRO A 197 3.02 -10.56 -7.62
C PRO A 197 3.22 -12.05 -7.30
N GLN A 198 3.70 -12.40 -6.12
CA GLN A 198 4.01 -13.78 -5.72
C GLN A 198 2.96 -14.38 -4.76
N VAL A 199 1.68 -14.12 -5.00
CA VAL A 199 0.60 -14.65 -4.13
C VAL A 199 0.39 -16.15 -4.33
N HIS A 200 0.43 -16.63 -5.58
CA HIS A 200 0.10 -18.00 -5.93
C HIS A 200 1.19 -18.72 -6.74
N ALA A 201 2.13 -17.99 -7.32
CA ALA A 201 3.21 -18.51 -8.12
C ALA A 201 4.52 -17.77 -7.82
N PHE A 202 5.63 -18.51 -7.74
CA PHE A 202 6.91 -17.98 -7.29
C PHE A 202 8.00 -18.09 -8.37
N ASP A 203 7.68 -18.67 -9.53
CA ASP A 203 8.59 -18.77 -10.66
C ASP A 203 8.71 -17.44 -11.41
N ASN A 204 9.86 -17.23 -12.04
CA ASN A 204 10.16 -15.96 -12.70
C ASN A 204 9.21 -15.63 -13.85
N LEU A 205 8.72 -16.63 -14.58
CA LEU A 205 7.81 -16.43 -15.72
C LEU A 205 6.46 -15.88 -15.22
N SER A 206 5.84 -16.56 -14.27
CA SER A 206 4.59 -16.12 -13.66
C SER A 206 4.70 -14.72 -13.04
N LEU A 207 5.83 -14.42 -12.40
CA LEU A 207 6.08 -13.10 -11.82
C LEU A 207 6.10 -12.01 -12.89
N ILE A 208 6.81 -12.24 -14.01
CA ILE A 208 6.91 -11.28 -15.12
C ILE A 208 5.55 -11.10 -15.81
N GLU A 209 4.85 -12.18 -16.11
CA GLU A 209 3.54 -12.14 -16.77
C GLU A 209 2.49 -11.42 -15.94
N THR A 210 2.53 -11.56 -14.61
CA THR A 210 1.60 -10.90 -13.69
C THR A 210 1.74 -9.37 -13.70
N LEU A 211 2.90 -8.83 -14.04
CA LEU A 211 3.12 -7.38 -14.05
C LEU A 211 2.16 -6.64 -14.98
N SER A 212 1.78 -7.26 -16.11
CA SER A 212 0.85 -6.65 -17.07
C SER A 212 -0.58 -6.50 -16.52
N ALA A 213 -0.97 -7.30 -15.52
CA ALA A 213 -2.27 -7.26 -14.89
C ALA A 213 -2.36 -6.19 -13.75
N GLN A 214 -1.24 -5.75 -13.20
CA GLN A 214 -1.23 -4.83 -12.08
C GLN A 214 -1.92 -3.48 -12.36
N PRO A 215 -1.75 -2.83 -13.54
CA PRO A 215 -2.46 -1.60 -13.87
C PRO A 215 -3.98 -1.73 -13.87
N GLU A 216 -4.51 -2.93 -14.14
CA GLU A 216 -5.96 -3.18 -14.17
C GLU A 216 -6.58 -3.10 -12.76
N THR A 217 -5.81 -3.45 -11.72
CA THR A 217 -6.25 -3.27 -10.33
C THR A 217 -6.47 -1.79 -10.01
N VAL A 218 -5.61 -0.89 -10.51
CA VAL A 218 -5.75 0.56 -10.32
C VAL A 218 -6.97 1.09 -11.07
N LYS A 219 -7.23 0.64 -12.29
CA LYS A 219 -8.41 1.03 -13.07
C LYS A 219 -9.70 0.62 -12.35
N SER A 220 -9.75 -0.62 -11.90
CA SER A 220 -10.89 -1.15 -11.16
C SER A 220 -11.09 -0.40 -9.83
N ALA A 221 -10.02 -0.16 -9.07
CA ALA A 221 -10.10 0.60 -7.82
C ALA A 221 -10.66 2.02 -8.04
N ARG A 222 -10.23 2.71 -9.07
CA ARG A 222 -10.78 4.03 -9.43
C ARG A 222 -12.26 3.98 -9.78
N GLN A 223 -12.68 2.95 -10.49
CA GLN A 223 -14.07 2.79 -10.91
C GLN A 223 -15.01 2.67 -9.71
N PHE A 224 -14.75 1.75 -8.79
CA PHE A 224 -15.63 1.53 -7.65
C PHE A 224 -15.46 2.56 -6.52
N SER A 225 -14.36 3.31 -6.51
CA SER A 225 -14.12 4.38 -5.53
C SER A 225 -14.51 5.79 -6.02
N ASN A 226 -15.29 5.91 -7.09
CA ASN A 226 -15.68 7.19 -7.68
C ASN A 226 -14.48 8.08 -8.04
N ASN A 227 -13.46 7.50 -8.68
CA ASN A 227 -12.23 8.17 -9.12
C ASN A 227 -11.42 8.84 -7.99
N LYS A 228 -11.51 8.38 -6.76
CA LYS A 228 -10.63 8.83 -5.69
C LYS A 228 -9.16 8.55 -6.04
N PHE A 229 -8.26 9.28 -5.41
CA PHE A 229 -6.84 8.97 -5.49
C PHE A 229 -6.57 7.56 -4.99
N ILE A 230 -5.66 6.86 -5.65
CA ILE A 230 -5.27 5.50 -5.28
C ILE A 230 -3.82 5.53 -4.78
N ALA A 231 -3.60 4.99 -3.60
CA ALA A 231 -2.29 4.66 -3.08
C ALA A 231 -2.09 3.14 -3.21
N VAL A 232 -1.20 2.72 -4.09
CA VAL A 232 -0.75 1.33 -4.13
C VAL A 232 0.45 1.25 -3.18
N SER A 233 0.17 0.86 -1.94
CA SER A 233 1.16 0.95 -0.87
C SER A 233 0.97 -0.13 0.21
N PRO A 234 2.04 -0.94 0.44
CA PRO A 234 3.26 -1.00 -0.33
C PRO A 234 3.15 -1.92 -1.55
N ILE A 235 4.13 -1.82 -2.46
CA ILE A 235 4.39 -2.82 -3.51
C ILE A 235 5.60 -3.63 -3.06
N THR A 236 5.43 -4.96 -2.91
CA THR A 236 6.51 -5.86 -2.52
C THR A 236 6.61 -7.02 -3.50
N LEU A 237 7.81 -7.55 -3.71
CA LEU A 237 7.99 -8.75 -4.53
C LEU A 237 7.56 -10.01 -3.78
N LYS A 238 7.90 -10.11 -2.49
CA LYS A 238 7.49 -11.21 -1.62
C LYS A 238 6.26 -10.83 -0.80
N MET A 239 5.51 -11.84 -0.38
CA MET A 239 4.44 -11.66 0.59
C MET A 239 5.00 -11.14 1.92
N ARG A 240 4.38 -10.11 2.48
CA ARG A 240 4.81 -9.52 3.75
C ARG A 240 4.36 -10.34 4.96
N PHE A 241 3.17 -10.86 4.90
CA PHE A 241 2.53 -11.66 5.95
C PHE A 241 1.32 -12.39 5.36
N ASN A 242 0.89 -13.46 6.04
CA ASN A 242 -0.36 -14.14 5.71
C ASN A 242 -1.48 -13.57 6.59
N PRO A 243 -2.41 -12.78 6.06
CA PRO A 243 -3.49 -12.17 6.85
C PRO A 243 -4.51 -13.18 7.39
N PHE A 244 -4.46 -14.43 6.90
CA PHE A 244 -5.35 -15.52 7.30
C PHE A 244 -4.61 -16.59 8.12
N ALA A 245 -3.38 -16.33 8.55
CA ALA A 245 -2.64 -17.26 9.39
C ALA A 245 -3.36 -17.45 10.72
N THR A 246 -3.53 -18.72 11.11
CA THR A 246 -4.17 -19.10 12.38
C THR A 246 -3.16 -19.24 13.52
N SER A 247 -1.86 -19.13 13.20
CA SER A 247 -0.74 -19.15 14.16
C SER A 247 0.19 -17.98 13.86
N THR A 248 0.91 -17.51 14.87
CA THR A 248 2.04 -16.60 14.68
C THR A 248 3.10 -17.31 13.84
N GLU A 249 3.05 -17.10 12.52
CA GLU A 249 4.14 -17.55 11.65
C GLU A 249 5.39 -16.77 12.04
N THR A 250 6.37 -17.48 12.55
CA THR A 250 7.75 -17.03 12.57
C THR A 250 8.11 -16.61 11.15
N GLU A 251 8.52 -15.37 11.00
CA GLU A 251 8.91 -14.71 9.78
C GLU A 251 9.48 -15.65 8.72
N LEU A 252 8.87 -15.63 7.53
CA LEU A 252 9.47 -16.24 6.34
C LEU A 252 10.80 -15.52 6.07
N LYS A 253 11.87 -16.13 6.56
CA LYS A 253 13.25 -15.70 6.29
C LYS A 253 13.60 -15.86 4.81
#